data_bf3179e507963335c00454b28e68d205
#
_entry.id   bf3179e507963335c00454b28e68d205
#
_cell.length_a   1.000
_cell.length_b   1.000
_cell.length_c   1.000
_cell.angle_alpha   90.00
_cell.angle_beta   90.00
_cell.angle_gamma   90.00
#
_symmetry.space_group_name_H-M   'P 1'
#
loop_
_entity.id
_entity.type
_entity.pdbx_description
1 polymer ?
#
loop_
_entity_poly.entity_id
_entity_poly.type
_entity_poly.pdbx_seq_one_letter_code
_entity_poly.pdbx_strand_id
1 'polypeptide(L)'
;MTGVQTCALPIYLAYYPLEKGPYNYESRTTHIGADGKFKTPAAKWGGIMRAIDQTDFETGNIEYFEIWMQDPFITNPNSKGGKILLNLGNISEDVLKDGKRFYENGMNTPKVPAQVDSSNTWGKTPVNPIQITQAFSNDPADRPYQDVGFDGIDDNAEKIKKGYVLQKLANNFGTSSLIYQKALIDPAGDNYKWYRDNSFDAAGTGILGRYKNHNNPQGNSPIASTGAFTPAATLYPDNEDLNRDNTLNETEAYYEYEVSLKPGMAVGVTPYVTDKRTLSVNAADGTVKTENWYLFRIPIRGYTRKVGNMSDFKSIRFARLYLTDFEDSVVVRMARMDLVRNQWRQFNFKLDTTGSYQPIPVNSGVTFNTLAVNLEENSSRQPVNYLMPPGVERVQMLSNNGVNLKQNEQAMSMQIRDLTSGDARAVFKTLPYDLRQFGKLSMYLHAESVPGLRPLLDDELYAVVRLGQDFLNNYY
;
A
#
# COMPACT_ATOMS: atom_id res chain seq x y z
N MET A 1 11.27 -18.87 21.31
CA MET A 1 10.20 -17.99 20.77
C MET A 1 9.82 -17.05 21.88
N THR A 2 10.28 -15.82 21.84
CA THR A 2 9.58 -14.79 22.57
C THR A 2 8.27 -14.59 21.83
N GLY A 3 7.19 -14.91 22.48
CA GLY A 3 5.85 -14.74 21.92
C GLY A 3 5.38 -13.29 21.89
N VAL A 4 6.20 -12.39 21.39
CA VAL A 4 5.71 -11.22 20.69
C VAL A 4 5.42 -11.73 19.29
N GLN A 5 4.31 -12.46 19.15
CA GLN A 5 3.55 -12.39 17.95
C GLN A 5 3.30 -10.88 17.72
N THR A 6 4.12 -10.27 16.89
CA THR A 6 3.64 -9.14 16.12
C THR A 6 2.49 -9.75 15.33
N CYS A 7 1.28 -9.60 15.83
CA CYS A 7 0.08 -9.85 15.06
C CYS A 7 0.20 -8.87 13.89
N ALA A 8 0.74 -9.33 12.78
CA ALA A 8 0.58 -8.65 11.52
C ALA A 8 -0.93 -8.70 11.28
N LEU A 9 -1.62 -7.62 11.63
CA LEU A 9 -3.04 -7.50 11.34
C LEU A 9 -3.14 -7.45 9.82
N PRO A 10 -3.74 -8.45 9.17
CA PRO A 10 -3.90 -8.42 7.73
C PRO A 10 -4.80 -7.26 7.35
N ILE A 11 -4.43 -6.53 6.31
CA ILE A 11 -5.26 -5.49 5.73
C ILE A 11 -6.25 -6.17 4.78
N TYR A 12 -7.55 -5.98 5.04
CA TYR A 12 -8.61 -6.42 4.14
C TYR A 12 -9.10 -5.21 3.35
N LEU A 13 -8.90 -5.23 2.04
CA LEU A 13 -9.38 -4.21 1.14
C LEU A 13 -10.49 -4.82 0.25
N ALA A 14 -11.74 -4.46 0.53
CA ALA A 14 -12.87 -4.86 -0.28
C ALA A 14 -13.19 -3.76 -1.29
N TYR A 15 -13.21 -4.10 -2.57
CA TYR A 15 -13.50 -3.18 -3.66
C TYR A 15 -14.77 -3.60 -4.38
N TYR A 16 -15.67 -2.63 -4.58
CA TYR A 16 -16.99 -2.81 -5.17
C TYR A 16 -17.13 -1.94 -6.43
N PRO A 17 -16.62 -2.36 -7.59
CA PRO A 17 -16.58 -1.53 -8.81
C PRO A 17 -17.94 -1.15 -9.36
N LEU A 18 -18.98 -1.87 -8.98
CA LEU A 18 -20.36 -1.58 -9.37
C LEU A 18 -21.02 -0.48 -8.53
N GLU A 19 -20.46 -0.12 -7.39
CA GLU A 19 -21.10 0.79 -6.43
C GLU A 19 -20.44 2.18 -6.44
N LYS A 20 -21.19 3.21 -6.13
CA LYS A 20 -20.65 4.56 -5.90
C LYS A 20 -19.94 4.59 -4.56
N GLY A 21 -18.79 5.24 -4.50
CA GLY A 21 -18.15 5.66 -3.26
C GLY A 21 -18.63 7.04 -2.79
N PRO A 22 -18.14 7.51 -1.64
CA PRO A 22 -18.41 8.86 -1.14
C PRO A 22 -18.09 9.93 -2.18
N TYR A 23 -18.87 11.03 -2.14
CA TYR A 23 -18.73 12.21 -3.01
C TYR A 23 -18.86 11.94 -4.51
N ASN A 24 -19.38 10.75 -4.90
CA ASN A 24 -19.62 10.41 -6.29
C ASN A 24 -21.08 10.74 -6.70
N TYR A 25 -21.28 11.88 -7.34
CA TYR A 25 -22.60 12.38 -7.76
C TYR A 25 -23.00 11.98 -9.20
N GLU A 26 -22.51 10.81 -9.69
CA GLU A 26 -22.89 10.34 -11.04
C GLU A 26 -24.41 10.14 -11.15
N SER A 27 -25.01 10.73 -12.21
CA SER A 27 -26.46 10.73 -12.43
C SER A 27 -26.84 10.42 -13.89
N ARG A 28 -25.87 10.17 -14.78
CA ARG A 28 -26.11 9.92 -16.21
C ARG A 28 -26.58 8.48 -16.47
N THR A 29 -27.68 8.35 -17.17
CA THR A 29 -28.24 7.03 -17.52
C THR A 29 -27.32 6.14 -18.36
N THR A 30 -26.35 6.73 -19.07
CA THR A 30 -25.33 6.01 -19.82
C THR A 30 -24.29 5.34 -18.92
N HIS A 31 -24.07 5.85 -17.72
CA HIS A 31 -23.00 5.39 -16.81
C HIS A 31 -23.52 4.55 -15.64
N ILE A 32 -24.76 4.80 -15.19
CA ILE A 32 -25.31 4.14 -14.00
C ILE A 32 -26.76 3.70 -14.25
N GLY A 33 -27.20 2.67 -13.55
CA GLY A 33 -28.57 2.14 -13.61
C GLY A 33 -29.48 2.74 -12.52
N ALA A 34 -30.77 2.45 -12.64
CA ALA A 34 -31.77 2.81 -11.64
C ALA A 34 -31.55 2.13 -10.28
N ASP A 35 -30.84 1.01 -10.28
CA ASP A 35 -30.38 0.27 -9.09
C ASP A 35 -29.18 0.89 -8.42
N GLY A 36 -28.59 1.94 -9.01
CA GLY A 36 -27.41 2.60 -8.52
C GLY A 36 -26.09 1.91 -8.85
N LYS A 37 -26.10 0.93 -9.78
CA LYS A 37 -24.89 0.24 -10.20
C LYS A 37 -24.29 0.84 -11.46
N PHE A 38 -22.97 0.94 -11.51
CA PHE A 38 -22.23 1.36 -12.69
C PHE A 38 -22.36 0.34 -13.84
N LYS A 39 -22.53 0.84 -15.06
CA LYS A 39 -22.63 -0.01 -16.27
C LYS A 39 -21.29 -0.45 -16.82
N THR A 40 -20.20 0.25 -16.44
CA THR A 40 -18.83 -0.05 -16.85
C THR A 40 -17.93 -0.15 -15.62
N PRO A 41 -18.08 -1.22 -14.81
CA PRO A 41 -17.34 -1.36 -13.55
C PRO A 41 -15.82 -1.42 -13.75
N ALA A 42 -15.33 -2.07 -14.80
CA ALA A 42 -13.89 -2.14 -15.09
C ALA A 42 -13.23 -0.77 -15.30
N ALA A 43 -13.98 0.25 -15.70
CA ALA A 43 -13.46 1.62 -15.83
C ALA A 43 -13.46 2.40 -14.51
N LYS A 44 -13.82 1.75 -13.40
CA LYS A 44 -13.83 2.37 -12.07
C LYS A 44 -12.58 2.01 -11.30
N TRP A 45 -12.28 2.82 -10.29
CA TRP A 45 -11.17 2.59 -9.38
C TRP A 45 -11.54 3.00 -7.97
N GLY A 46 -10.84 2.42 -7.02
CA GLY A 46 -10.95 2.79 -5.60
C GLY A 46 -9.69 2.37 -4.87
N GLY A 47 -9.29 3.13 -3.88
CA GLY A 47 -8.02 2.87 -3.20
C GLY A 47 -7.89 3.54 -1.86
N ILE A 48 -6.71 3.36 -1.29
CA ILE A 48 -6.28 3.91 -0.02
C ILE A 48 -4.94 4.63 -0.20
N MET A 49 -4.69 5.63 0.64
CA MET A 49 -3.43 6.37 0.66
C MET A 49 -2.89 6.45 2.08
N ARG A 50 -1.57 6.49 2.19
CA ARG A 50 -0.87 6.62 3.46
C ARG A 50 0.37 7.49 3.29
N ALA A 51 0.66 8.31 4.30
CA ALA A 51 1.97 8.97 4.43
C ALA A 51 3.06 7.95 4.77
N ILE A 52 4.28 8.21 4.31
CA ILE A 52 5.47 7.38 4.53
C ILE A 52 6.44 8.14 5.43
N ASP A 53 6.87 7.51 6.51
CA ASP A 53 7.80 8.11 7.47
C ASP A 53 9.23 8.21 6.92
N GLN A 54 9.69 7.17 6.20
CA GLN A 54 11.00 7.12 5.55
C GLN A 54 10.88 7.64 4.11
N THR A 55 10.99 8.93 3.92
CA THR A 55 10.79 9.58 2.62
C THR A 55 11.95 9.43 1.65
N ASP A 56 13.19 9.34 2.13
CA ASP A 56 14.39 9.16 1.32
C ASP A 56 14.72 7.67 1.16
N PHE A 57 14.25 7.08 0.05
CA PHE A 57 14.48 5.68 -0.27
C PHE A 57 15.92 5.42 -0.73
N GLU A 58 16.62 6.43 -1.24
CA GLU A 58 18.01 6.27 -1.66
C GLU A 58 18.95 6.17 -0.46
N THR A 59 18.84 7.07 0.51
CA THR A 59 19.60 7.01 1.76
C THR A 59 19.19 5.80 2.60
N GLY A 60 17.88 5.48 2.63
CA GLY A 60 17.36 4.30 3.30
C GLY A 60 17.72 2.98 2.63
N ASN A 61 18.30 3.03 1.42
CA ASN A 61 18.61 1.88 0.57
C ASN A 61 17.41 0.92 0.41
N ILE A 62 16.24 1.48 0.16
CA ILE A 62 15.01 0.71 -0.08
C ILE A 62 15.05 0.23 -1.52
N GLU A 63 14.99 -1.09 -1.70
CA GLU A 63 15.08 -1.72 -3.02
C GLU A 63 13.78 -2.34 -3.49
N TYR A 64 12.97 -2.82 -2.55
CA TYR A 64 11.73 -3.53 -2.87
C TYR A 64 10.59 -3.06 -1.99
N PHE A 65 9.39 -3.11 -2.58
CA PHE A 65 8.14 -3.13 -1.87
C PHE A 65 7.60 -4.57 -1.90
N GLU A 66 7.39 -5.17 -0.74
CA GLU A 66 6.92 -6.55 -0.62
C GLU A 66 5.52 -6.62 -0.04
N ILE A 67 4.69 -7.49 -0.63
CA ILE A 67 3.33 -7.76 -0.17
C ILE A 67 3.10 -9.26 -0.15
N TRP A 68 2.72 -9.81 1.01
CA TRP A 68 2.10 -11.12 1.07
C TRP A 68 0.59 -10.98 0.89
N MET A 69 0.06 -11.56 -0.16
CA MET A 69 -1.34 -11.46 -0.55
C MET A 69 -1.97 -12.83 -0.71
N GLN A 70 -3.14 -13.03 -0.08
CA GLN A 70 -3.97 -14.21 -0.32
C GLN A 70 -4.53 -14.17 -1.74
N ASP A 71 -4.68 -15.33 -2.37
CA ASP A 71 -5.34 -15.44 -3.67
C ASP A 71 -6.77 -14.85 -3.58
N PRO A 72 -7.08 -13.75 -4.25
CA PRO A 72 -8.40 -13.13 -4.14
C PRO A 72 -9.49 -13.86 -4.95
N PHE A 73 -9.10 -14.87 -5.72
CA PHE A 73 -10.01 -15.58 -6.66
C PHE A 73 -10.49 -16.94 -6.17
N ILE A 74 -10.17 -17.31 -4.93
CA ILE A 74 -10.58 -18.60 -4.34
C ILE A 74 -12.10 -18.83 -4.45
N THR A 75 -12.89 -17.78 -4.24
CA THR A 75 -14.36 -17.85 -4.31
C THR A 75 -14.93 -17.57 -5.70
N ASN A 76 -14.13 -17.01 -6.60
CA ASN A 76 -14.52 -16.73 -7.99
C ASN A 76 -13.37 -17.06 -8.95
N PRO A 77 -13.09 -18.35 -9.21
CA PRO A 77 -11.98 -18.76 -10.07
C PRO A 77 -12.19 -18.42 -11.55
N ASN A 78 -13.38 -18.02 -11.95
CA ASN A 78 -13.72 -17.60 -13.31
C ASN A 78 -13.64 -16.07 -13.49
N SER A 79 -13.20 -15.33 -12.48
CA SER A 79 -13.02 -13.89 -12.59
C SER A 79 -12.05 -13.54 -13.72
N LYS A 80 -12.32 -12.47 -14.44
CA LYS A 80 -11.37 -11.91 -15.42
C LYS A 80 -10.15 -11.30 -14.78
N GLY A 81 -10.19 -11.11 -13.45
CA GLY A 81 -9.16 -10.41 -12.70
C GLY A 81 -9.26 -8.91 -12.80
N GLY A 82 -8.17 -8.24 -12.52
CA GLY A 82 -8.01 -6.79 -12.55
C GLY A 82 -6.59 -6.41 -12.22
N LYS A 83 -6.40 -5.18 -11.73
CA LYS A 83 -5.08 -4.64 -11.41
C LYS A 83 -5.05 -4.00 -10.03
N ILE A 84 -3.91 -4.12 -9.37
CA ILE A 84 -3.50 -3.23 -8.29
C ILE A 84 -2.44 -2.29 -8.85
N LEU A 85 -2.62 -0.99 -8.59
CA LEU A 85 -1.61 0.01 -8.89
C LEU A 85 -1.09 0.58 -7.57
N LEU A 86 0.23 0.58 -7.43
CA LEU A 86 0.92 1.23 -6.33
C LEU A 86 1.56 2.51 -6.86
N ASN A 87 1.27 3.65 -6.23
CA ASN A 87 1.95 4.91 -6.51
C ASN A 87 2.84 5.27 -5.32
N LEU A 88 4.07 5.66 -5.60
CA LEU A 88 5.04 6.11 -4.60
C LEU A 88 5.59 7.48 -5.01
N GLY A 89 5.41 8.49 -4.18
CA GLY A 89 5.88 9.85 -4.50
C GLY A 89 5.17 10.94 -3.72
N ASN A 90 5.05 12.10 -4.37
CA ASN A 90 4.24 13.22 -3.92
C ASN A 90 2.86 13.08 -4.55
N ILE A 91 1.86 12.82 -3.74
CA ILE A 91 0.50 12.53 -4.16
C ILE A 91 -0.41 13.55 -3.49
N SER A 92 -1.39 14.07 -4.23
CA SER A 92 -2.32 15.06 -3.70
C SER A 92 -3.10 14.50 -2.52
N GLU A 93 -3.19 15.30 -1.48
CA GLU A 93 -4.00 15.06 -0.28
C GLU A 93 -5.42 15.63 -0.42
N ASP A 94 -5.64 16.48 -1.41
CA ASP A 94 -6.93 17.11 -1.70
C ASP A 94 -7.92 16.08 -2.25
N VAL A 95 -8.75 15.53 -1.38
CA VAL A 95 -9.72 14.46 -1.69
C VAL A 95 -10.83 15.00 -2.59
N LEU A 96 -11.32 16.21 -2.32
CA LEU A 96 -12.41 16.83 -3.06
C LEU A 96 -11.94 17.63 -4.28
N LYS A 97 -10.64 17.83 -4.46
CA LYS A 97 -10.03 18.62 -5.54
C LYS A 97 -10.58 20.04 -5.63
N ASP A 98 -10.66 20.70 -4.50
CA ASP A 98 -11.12 22.07 -4.40
C ASP A 98 -10.01 23.08 -4.05
N GLY A 99 -8.78 22.60 -3.86
CA GLY A 99 -7.60 23.39 -3.49
C GLY A 99 -7.69 23.98 -2.09
N LYS A 100 -8.50 23.38 -1.21
CA LYS A 100 -8.73 23.86 0.15
C LYS A 100 -8.55 22.72 1.15
N ARG A 101 -7.77 22.99 2.19
CA ARG A 101 -7.58 22.02 3.26
C ARG A 101 -8.81 21.92 4.14
N PHE A 102 -9.49 20.81 4.07
CA PHE A 102 -10.61 20.52 4.95
C PHE A 102 -10.16 20.03 6.32
N TYR A 103 -10.97 20.34 7.32
CA TYR A 103 -10.71 20.02 8.71
C TYR A 103 -11.99 20.04 9.55
N GLU A 104 -12.48 18.91 10.02
CA GLU A 104 -13.81 18.80 10.61
C GLU A 104 -14.05 19.65 11.86
N ASN A 105 -13.11 19.75 12.79
CA ASN A 105 -13.27 20.54 14.00
C ASN A 105 -12.95 22.04 13.84
N GLY A 106 -12.52 22.45 12.65
CA GLY A 106 -12.34 23.86 12.28
C GLY A 106 -13.64 24.57 11.88
N MET A 107 -14.76 23.86 11.92
CA MET A 107 -16.05 24.39 11.51
C MET A 107 -16.66 25.34 12.55
N ASN A 108 -17.49 26.28 12.05
CA ASN A 108 -18.23 27.23 12.88
C ASN A 108 -19.26 26.51 13.75
N THR A 109 -19.22 26.73 15.06
CA THR A 109 -20.19 26.21 16.02
C THR A 109 -20.89 27.36 16.77
N PRO A 110 -22.03 27.10 17.44
CA PRO A 110 -22.72 28.16 18.22
C PRO A 110 -21.83 28.78 19.31
N LYS A 111 -20.88 28.03 19.87
CA LYS A 111 -20.01 28.52 20.95
C LYS A 111 -18.66 29.03 20.46
N VAL A 112 -18.19 28.49 19.35
CA VAL A 112 -16.88 28.83 18.78
C VAL A 112 -17.08 29.32 17.35
N PRO A 113 -17.29 30.61 17.14
CA PRO A 113 -17.37 31.17 15.81
C PRO A 113 -16.07 30.99 15.06
N ALA A 114 -16.12 30.40 13.89
CA ALA A 114 -15.00 30.28 12.98
C ALA A 114 -15.34 30.87 11.62
N GLN A 115 -14.34 31.34 10.89
CA GLN A 115 -14.52 31.72 9.51
C GLN A 115 -14.58 30.51 8.62
N VAL A 116 -15.69 30.33 7.89
CA VAL A 116 -15.85 29.25 6.93
C VAL A 116 -16.11 29.79 5.55
N ASP A 117 -15.52 29.19 4.54
CA ASP A 117 -15.81 29.46 3.14
C ASP A 117 -16.90 28.49 2.66
N SER A 118 -18.03 29.02 2.26
CA SER A 118 -19.16 28.27 1.69
C SER A 118 -19.30 28.43 0.17
N SER A 119 -18.33 29.08 -0.47
CA SER A 119 -18.37 29.39 -1.91
C SER A 119 -18.00 28.21 -2.79
N ASN A 120 -17.38 27.16 -2.25
CA ASN A 120 -16.99 26.01 -3.03
C ASN A 120 -18.18 25.17 -3.50
N THR A 121 -17.99 24.34 -4.51
CA THR A 121 -19.04 23.49 -5.10
C THR A 121 -19.40 22.29 -4.23
N TRP A 122 -18.55 21.94 -3.27
CA TRP A 122 -18.75 20.79 -2.38
C TRP A 122 -19.64 21.15 -1.20
N GLY A 123 -19.18 21.98 -0.30
CA GLY A 123 -19.90 22.33 0.91
C GLY A 123 -19.30 23.54 1.60
N LYS A 124 -18.65 23.35 2.73
CA LYS A 124 -17.99 24.37 3.54
C LYS A 124 -16.58 23.94 3.90
N THR A 125 -15.67 24.90 3.92
CA THR A 125 -14.26 24.63 4.30
C THR A 125 -13.81 25.68 5.30
N PRO A 126 -13.08 25.34 6.38
CA PRO A 126 -12.49 26.31 7.29
C PRO A 126 -11.51 27.24 6.54
N VAL A 127 -11.60 28.56 6.76
CA VAL A 127 -10.67 29.54 6.13
C VAL A 127 -9.30 29.48 6.78
N ASN A 128 -9.28 29.30 8.11
CA ASN A 128 -8.06 29.19 8.89
C ASN A 128 -8.07 27.85 9.63
N PRO A 129 -7.67 26.74 8.98
CA PRO A 129 -7.67 25.46 9.64
C PRO A 129 -6.68 25.46 10.80
N ILE A 130 -7.16 25.09 11.98
CA ILE A 130 -6.37 25.01 13.19
C ILE A 130 -5.55 23.72 13.16
N GLN A 131 -4.36 23.72 13.76
CA GLN A 131 -3.59 22.49 13.94
C GLN A 131 -4.38 21.49 14.77
N ILE A 132 -4.48 20.25 14.31
CA ILE A 132 -5.24 19.19 15.00
C ILE A 132 -4.46 18.73 16.22
N THR A 133 -4.78 19.29 17.36
CA THR A 133 -4.24 18.81 18.65
C THR A 133 -5.30 18.25 19.57
N GLN A 134 -6.58 18.39 19.20
CA GLN A 134 -7.71 18.09 20.08
C GLN A 134 -8.75 17.21 19.40
N ALA A 135 -9.39 16.36 20.17
CA ALA A 135 -10.57 15.63 19.77
C ALA A 135 -11.76 16.61 19.53
N PHE A 136 -12.83 16.10 19.00
CA PHE A 136 -14.09 16.83 18.90
C PHE A 136 -14.57 17.37 20.26
N SER A 137 -15.37 18.44 20.21
CA SER A 137 -16.04 18.98 21.39
C SER A 137 -16.91 17.93 22.08
N ASN A 138 -16.88 17.89 23.41
CA ASN A 138 -17.81 17.08 24.20
C ASN A 138 -19.18 17.74 24.40
N ASP A 139 -19.36 18.96 23.87
CA ASP A 139 -20.62 19.67 23.98
C ASP A 139 -21.62 19.18 22.91
N PRO A 140 -22.77 18.66 23.31
CA PRO A 140 -23.80 18.19 22.39
C PRO A 140 -24.30 19.28 21.40
N ALA A 141 -24.16 20.56 21.76
CA ALA A 141 -24.58 21.66 20.89
C ALA A 141 -23.58 21.95 19.76
N ASP A 142 -22.32 21.62 19.93
CA ASP A 142 -21.27 21.83 18.93
C ASP A 142 -21.15 20.65 17.96
N ARG A 143 -21.40 19.44 18.41
CA ARG A 143 -21.20 18.20 17.65
C ARG A 143 -21.89 18.14 16.29
N PRO A 144 -23.11 18.62 16.11
CA PRO A 144 -23.77 18.62 14.79
C PRO A 144 -23.03 19.45 13.71
N TYR A 145 -22.05 20.24 14.12
CA TYR A 145 -21.25 21.09 13.22
C TYR A 145 -19.83 20.57 13.01
N GLN A 146 -19.44 19.46 13.61
CA GLN A 146 -18.05 19.00 13.61
C GLN A 146 -17.86 17.66 12.92
N ASP A 147 -18.64 16.69 13.05
CA ASP A 147 -18.48 15.34 12.51
C ASP A 147 -19.35 15.22 11.23
N VAL A 148 -18.98 15.98 10.21
CA VAL A 148 -19.79 16.26 9.03
C VAL A 148 -19.14 15.90 7.69
N GLY A 149 -18.15 15.02 7.70
CA GLY A 149 -17.47 14.56 6.48
C GLY A 149 -16.55 15.61 5.84
N PHE A 150 -15.87 15.23 4.75
CA PHE A 150 -14.90 16.08 4.05
C PHE A 150 -15.53 17.29 3.33
N ASP A 151 -16.80 17.27 3.04
CA ASP A 151 -17.47 18.43 2.43
C ASP A 151 -17.95 19.48 3.46
N GLY A 152 -17.85 19.17 4.75
CA GLY A 152 -18.10 20.10 5.84
C GLY A 152 -19.57 20.45 6.07
N ILE A 153 -20.51 19.64 5.59
CA ILE A 153 -21.94 19.83 5.74
C ILE A 153 -22.66 18.51 6.03
N ASP A 154 -23.76 18.58 6.78
CA ASP A 154 -24.59 17.43 7.10
C ASP A 154 -25.54 17.05 5.94
N ASP A 155 -26.16 15.86 6.00
CA ASP A 155 -27.14 15.36 5.02
C ASP A 155 -28.21 16.41 4.62
N ASN A 156 -28.69 17.24 5.55
CA ASN A 156 -29.74 18.24 5.25
C ASN A 156 -29.18 19.39 4.42
N ALA A 157 -28.00 19.85 4.76
CA ALA A 157 -27.30 20.87 3.98
C ALA A 157 -26.86 20.34 2.61
N GLU A 158 -26.46 19.06 2.52
CA GLU A 158 -26.15 18.37 1.26
C GLU A 158 -27.37 18.29 0.34
N LYS A 159 -28.55 17.93 0.86
CA LYS A 159 -29.81 17.93 0.08
C LYS A 159 -30.08 19.28 -0.55
N ILE A 160 -29.80 20.37 0.18
CA ILE A 160 -29.95 21.73 -0.34
C ILE A 160 -28.87 22.02 -1.38
N LYS A 161 -27.60 21.80 -1.04
CA LYS A 161 -26.44 22.09 -1.90
C LYS A 161 -26.46 21.27 -3.18
N LYS A 162 -26.82 19.98 -3.09
CA LYS A 162 -26.88 19.02 -4.19
C LYS A 162 -28.28 18.77 -4.73
N GLY A 163 -29.25 19.64 -4.43
CA GLY A 163 -30.64 19.54 -4.92
C GLY A 163 -30.73 19.36 -6.43
N TYR A 164 -29.81 19.96 -7.19
CA TYR A 164 -29.74 19.78 -8.65
C TYR A 164 -29.37 18.32 -9.05
N VAL A 165 -28.58 17.59 -8.25
CA VAL A 165 -28.27 16.17 -8.49
C VAL A 165 -29.50 15.30 -8.20
N LEU A 166 -30.21 15.57 -7.09
CA LEU A 166 -31.44 14.88 -6.76
C LEU A 166 -32.49 15.07 -7.85
N GLN A 167 -32.65 16.31 -8.37
CA GLN A 167 -33.54 16.58 -9.49
C GLN A 167 -33.14 15.78 -10.76
N LYS A 168 -31.83 15.71 -11.08
CA LYS A 168 -31.37 14.91 -12.22
C LYS A 168 -31.67 13.43 -12.02
N LEU A 169 -31.45 12.88 -10.82
CA LEU A 169 -31.77 11.49 -10.51
C LEU A 169 -33.28 11.21 -10.62
N ALA A 170 -34.13 12.13 -10.10
CA ALA A 170 -35.58 12.02 -10.24
C ALA A 170 -36.02 12.01 -11.71
N ASN A 171 -35.48 12.91 -12.51
CA ASN A 171 -35.81 13.03 -13.94
C ASN A 171 -35.31 11.81 -14.75
N ASN A 172 -34.14 11.29 -14.45
CA ASN A 172 -33.51 10.22 -15.23
C ASN A 172 -34.00 8.81 -14.84
N PHE A 173 -34.36 8.60 -13.57
CA PHE A 173 -34.66 7.26 -13.04
C PHE A 173 -36.01 7.17 -12.30
N GLY A 174 -36.65 8.29 -12.04
CA GLY A 174 -37.87 8.37 -11.22
C GLY A 174 -37.55 8.36 -9.71
N THR A 175 -38.48 8.96 -8.96
CA THR A 175 -38.35 9.10 -7.50
C THR A 175 -38.45 7.80 -6.72
N SER A 176 -39.01 6.75 -7.30
CA SER A 176 -39.09 5.40 -6.73
C SER A 176 -37.84 4.55 -6.96
N SER A 177 -36.89 5.01 -7.78
CA SER A 177 -35.67 4.28 -8.08
C SER A 177 -34.74 4.15 -6.86
N LEU A 178 -34.02 3.05 -6.75
CA LEU A 178 -33.12 2.81 -5.62
C LEU A 178 -32.00 3.85 -5.54
N ILE A 179 -31.47 4.29 -6.69
CA ILE A 179 -30.45 5.32 -6.75
C ILE A 179 -30.93 6.67 -6.18
N TYR A 180 -32.19 7.06 -6.48
CA TYR A 180 -32.77 8.29 -5.95
C TYR A 180 -33.02 8.17 -4.45
N GLN A 181 -33.61 7.05 -4.01
CA GLN A 181 -33.93 6.84 -2.59
C GLN A 181 -32.68 6.82 -1.70
N LYS A 182 -31.58 6.23 -2.16
CA LYS A 182 -30.30 6.28 -1.45
C LYS A 182 -29.75 7.69 -1.38
N ALA A 183 -29.74 8.42 -2.50
CA ALA A 183 -29.24 9.79 -2.55
C ALA A 183 -30.14 10.79 -1.77
N LEU A 184 -31.41 10.45 -1.54
CA LEU A 184 -32.30 11.26 -0.71
C LEU A 184 -31.99 11.12 0.79
N ILE A 185 -31.45 9.99 1.21
CA ILE A 185 -31.05 9.73 2.60
C ILE A 185 -29.67 10.33 2.87
N ASP A 186 -28.72 9.99 2.03
CA ASP A 186 -27.29 10.27 2.13
C ASP A 186 -26.81 10.74 0.74
N PRO A 187 -26.87 12.05 0.43
CA PRO A 187 -26.53 12.57 -0.90
C PRO A 187 -25.05 12.42 -1.26
N ALA A 188 -24.15 12.61 -0.29
CA ALA A 188 -22.71 12.46 -0.47
C ALA A 188 -22.26 11.00 -0.45
N GLY A 189 -23.01 10.11 0.18
CA GLY A 189 -22.65 8.70 0.33
C GLY A 189 -21.54 8.48 1.37
N ASP A 190 -21.39 9.39 2.31
CA ASP A 190 -20.28 9.43 3.26
C ASP A 190 -20.68 9.15 4.71
N ASN A 191 -21.93 8.74 4.95
CA ASN A 191 -22.42 8.41 6.27
C ASN A 191 -21.73 7.18 6.85
N TYR A 192 -21.14 7.35 8.03
CA TYR A 192 -20.59 6.25 8.83
C TYR A 192 -21.67 5.31 9.33
N LYS A 193 -21.37 4.02 9.35
CA LYS A 193 -22.23 3.03 10.00
C LYS A 193 -21.39 2.02 10.76
N TRP A 194 -21.70 1.89 12.05
CA TRP A 194 -21.02 0.94 12.91
C TRP A 194 -21.29 -0.51 12.49
N TYR A 195 -20.23 -1.31 12.37
CA TYR A 195 -20.30 -2.70 11.89
C TYR A 195 -21.16 -3.66 12.75
N ARG A 196 -21.49 -3.27 13.98
CA ARG A 196 -22.41 -4.00 14.89
C ARG A 196 -23.79 -3.37 15.00
N ASP A 197 -24.16 -2.48 14.09
CA ASP A 197 -25.50 -1.90 14.09
C ASP A 197 -26.57 -3.00 13.96
N ASN A 198 -27.62 -2.92 14.81
CA ASN A 198 -28.66 -3.95 14.87
C ASN A 198 -29.40 -4.15 13.56
N SER A 199 -29.44 -3.16 12.68
CA SER A 199 -30.04 -3.28 11.34
C SER A 199 -29.32 -4.29 10.47
N PHE A 200 -28.04 -4.52 10.68
CA PHE A 200 -27.29 -5.55 9.99
C PHE A 200 -27.70 -6.97 10.41
N ASP A 201 -28.01 -7.16 11.69
CA ASP A 201 -28.50 -8.45 12.20
C ASP A 201 -29.89 -8.75 11.63
N ALA A 202 -30.78 -7.76 11.63
CA ALA A 202 -32.11 -7.86 11.08
C ALA A 202 -32.10 -8.17 9.55
N ALA A 203 -31.08 -7.65 8.83
CA ALA A 203 -30.91 -7.88 7.40
C ALA A 203 -30.08 -9.14 7.06
N GLY A 204 -29.56 -9.87 8.05
CA GLY A 204 -28.66 -11.01 7.85
C GLY A 204 -27.35 -10.64 7.13
N THR A 205 -26.87 -9.42 7.32
CA THR A 205 -25.71 -8.88 6.60
C THR A 205 -24.42 -9.58 7.04
N GLY A 206 -23.70 -10.15 6.08
CA GLY A 206 -22.40 -10.78 6.30
C GLY A 206 -21.30 -9.76 6.63
N ILE A 207 -20.17 -10.27 7.11
CA ILE A 207 -19.07 -9.45 7.66
C ILE A 207 -18.58 -8.35 6.70
N LEU A 208 -18.40 -8.65 5.42
CA LEU A 208 -17.94 -7.67 4.44
C LEU A 208 -18.94 -6.53 4.23
N GLY A 209 -20.25 -6.85 4.22
CA GLY A 209 -21.29 -5.82 4.09
C GLY A 209 -21.37 -4.89 5.29
N ARG A 210 -21.04 -5.40 6.49
CA ARG A 210 -21.05 -4.60 7.72
C ARG A 210 -19.94 -3.55 7.75
N TYR A 211 -18.83 -3.79 7.05
CA TYR A 211 -17.69 -2.87 7.00
C TYR A 211 -17.73 -1.88 5.84
N LYS A 212 -18.73 -1.92 4.94
CA LYS A 212 -18.80 -1.02 3.79
C LYS A 212 -18.71 0.45 4.15
N ASN A 213 -19.46 0.88 5.17
CA ASN A 213 -19.55 2.28 5.58
C ASN A 213 -18.79 2.56 6.89
N HIS A 214 -17.95 1.64 7.33
CA HIS A 214 -17.20 1.77 8.58
C HIS A 214 -16.05 2.78 8.49
N ASN A 215 -15.60 3.10 7.30
CA ASN A 215 -14.54 4.08 7.04
C ASN A 215 -15.09 5.42 6.46
N ASN A 216 -16.40 5.59 6.46
CA ASN A 216 -17.01 6.83 6.01
C ASN A 216 -16.83 7.93 7.06
N PRO A 217 -16.57 9.18 6.66
CA PRO A 217 -16.18 10.24 7.58
C PRO A 217 -17.35 10.86 8.36
N GLN A 218 -18.54 11.00 7.77
CA GLN A 218 -19.65 11.69 8.45
C GLN A 218 -20.25 10.85 9.57
N GLY A 219 -20.23 11.35 10.81
CA GLY A 219 -20.79 10.66 11.97
C GLY A 219 -19.92 9.53 12.52
N ASN A 220 -18.63 9.48 12.18
CA ASN A 220 -17.72 8.41 12.57
C ASN A 220 -17.16 8.54 14.00
N SER A 221 -17.42 9.66 14.68
CA SER A 221 -17.04 9.91 16.06
C SER A 221 -18.24 10.39 16.91
N PRO A 222 -19.32 9.58 17.03
CA PRO A 222 -20.54 10.00 17.72
C PRO A 222 -20.27 10.26 19.20
N ILE A 223 -21.07 11.15 19.81
CA ILE A 223 -21.03 11.42 21.25
C ILE A 223 -21.48 10.18 22.00
N ALA A 224 -20.79 9.85 23.10
CA ALA A 224 -21.21 8.79 24.00
C ALA A 224 -22.60 9.08 24.57
N SER A 225 -23.56 8.21 24.29
CA SER A 225 -24.82 8.21 25.01
C SER A 225 -24.60 7.69 26.43
N THR A 226 -25.30 8.25 27.41
CA THR A 226 -25.17 7.89 28.82
C THR A 226 -25.27 6.38 29.05
N GLY A 227 -24.16 5.77 29.46
CA GLY A 227 -24.11 4.40 29.97
C GLY A 227 -23.88 3.29 28.95
N ALA A 228 -23.69 3.56 27.69
CA ALA A 228 -23.46 2.56 26.67
C ALA A 228 -22.10 2.71 26.00
N PHE A 229 -21.65 1.67 25.37
CA PHE A 229 -20.49 1.64 24.49
C PHE A 229 -20.68 2.60 23.31
N THR A 230 -19.70 3.47 23.06
CA THR A 230 -19.74 4.41 21.92
C THR A 230 -19.20 3.73 20.67
N PRO A 231 -20.00 3.59 19.61
CA PRO A 231 -19.58 2.92 18.38
C PRO A 231 -18.76 3.83 17.45
N ALA A 232 -17.73 4.50 17.97
CA ALA A 232 -16.88 5.39 17.20
C ALA A 232 -15.84 4.61 16.36
N ALA A 233 -15.57 5.07 15.15
CA ALA A 233 -14.46 4.58 14.34
C ALA A 233 -13.17 5.34 14.66
N THR A 234 -13.25 6.64 14.95
CA THR A 234 -12.12 7.48 15.32
C THR A 234 -12.43 8.38 16.50
N LEU A 235 -11.38 8.79 17.21
CA LEU A 235 -11.45 9.81 18.27
C LEU A 235 -11.00 11.18 17.79
N TYR A 236 -10.40 11.24 16.63
CA TYR A 236 -9.84 12.45 16.04
C TYR A 236 -10.66 12.89 14.82
N PRO A 237 -10.81 14.21 14.62
CA PRO A 237 -11.45 14.75 13.43
C PRO A 237 -10.75 14.29 12.16
N ASP A 238 -11.52 14.04 11.12
CA ASP A 238 -11.01 13.79 9.78
C ASP A 238 -10.45 15.08 9.17
N ASN A 239 -9.39 14.93 8.40
CA ASN A 239 -8.77 16.02 7.69
C ASN A 239 -7.99 15.51 6.47
N GLU A 240 -7.74 16.40 5.52
CA GLU A 240 -7.04 16.05 4.29
C GLU A 240 -5.52 16.06 4.43
N ASP A 241 -4.96 16.70 5.47
CA ASP A 241 -3.52 16.72 5.75
C ASP A 241 -3.10 15.39 6.39
N LEU A 242 -2.81 14.41 5.54
CA LEU A 242 -2.54 13.03 5.93
C LEU A 242 -1.17 12.87 6.63
N ASN A 243 -0.18 13.68 6.21
CA ASN A 243 1.17 13.64 6.80
C ASN A 243 1.32 14.57 8.01
N ARG A 244 0.30 15.38 8.31
CA ARG A 244 0.23 16.31 9.44
C ARG A 244 1.34 17.39 9.43
N ASP A 245 1.70 17.86 8.25
CA ASP A 245 2.68 18.94 8.09
C ASP A 245 2.03 20.34 8.07
N ASN A 246 0.71 20.42 8.25
CA ASN A 246 -0.13 21.60 8.22
C ASN A 246 -0.25 22.27 6.84
N THR A 247 0.11 21.59 5.79
CA THR A 247 -0.06 22.03 4.41
C THR A 247 -0.92 21.03 3.64
N LEU A 248 -1.57 21.48 2.58
CA LEU A 248 -2.24 20.60 1.64
C LEU A 248 -1.32 20.37 0.45
N ASN A 249 -0.88 19.14 0.25
CA ASN A 249 -0.14 18.80 -0.95
C ASN A 249 -1.12 18.57 -2.12
N GLU A 250 -1.01 19.37 -3.18
CA GLU A 250 -1.80 19.24 -4.40
C GLU A 250 -1.00 18.63 -5.56
N THR A 251 0.28 18.29 -5.32
CA THR A 251 1.18 17.78 -6.36
C THR A 251 0.89 16.33 -6.66
N GLU A 252 0.76 16.00 -7.95
CA GLU A 252 0.71 14.65 -8.47
C GLU A 252 2.01 14.32 -9.22
N ALA A 253 3.02 13.82 -8.48
CA ALA A 253 4.31 13.42 -9.03
C ALA A 253 4.78 12.13 -8.35
N TYR A 254 4.70 11.00 -9.06
CA TYR A 254 4.94 9.68 -8.47
C TYR A 254 5.43 8.65 -9.49
N TYR A 255 6.01 7.59 -8.98
CA TYR A 255 6.27 6.36 -9.71
C TYR A 255 5.10 5.40 -9.54
N GLU A 256 4.63 4.82 -10.63
CA GLU A 256 3.52 3.88 -10.66
C GLU A 256 4.00 2.47 -10.99
N TYR A 257 3.51 1.51 -10.22
CA TYR A 257 3.79 0.08 -10.38
C TYR A 257 2.47 -0.64 -10.63
N GLU A 258 2.37 -1.33 -11.75
CA GLU A 258 1.18 -2.09 -12.11
C GLU A 258 1.37 -3.56 -11.76
N VAL A 259 0.47 -4.10 -10.95
CA VAL A 259 0.41 -5.51 -10.58
C VAL A 259 -0.88 -6.12 -11.13
N SER A 260 -0.76 -7.01 -12.09
CA SER A 260 -1.91 -7.72 -12.66
C SER A 260 -2.31 -8.87 -11.74
N LEU A 261 -3.60 -8.91 -11.35
CA LEU A 261 -4.18 -9.98 -10.56
C LEU A 261 -5.13 -10.79 -11.43
N LYS A 262 -4.85 -12.09 -11.58
CA LYS A 262 -5.68 -13.02 -12.35
C LYS A 262 -5.76 -14.38 -11.66
N PRO A 263 -6.83 -15.16 -11.86
CA PRO A 263 -6.84 -16.55 -11.42
C PRO A 263 -5.65 -17.32 -11.98
N GLY A 264 -5.06 -18.22 -11.19
CA GLY A 264 -3.94 -19.05 -11.61
C GLY A 264 -2.56 -18.39 -11.59
N MET A 265 -2.36 -17.38 -10.76
CA MET A 265 -1.03 -16.78 -10.54
C MET A 265 0.01 -17.84 -10.18
N ALA A 266 1.25 -17.67 -10.68
CA ALA A 266 2.34 -18.61 -10.46
C ALA A 266 3.69 -17.89 -10.27
N VAL A 267 4.55 -18.51 -9.46
CA VAL A 267 5.92 -18.02 -9.21
C VAL A 267 6.73 -18.03 -10.50
N GLY A 268 7.42 -16.93 -10.77
CA GLY A 268 8.27 -16.76 -11.94
C GLY A 268 7.54 -16.59 -13.28
N VAL A 269 6.20 -16.71 -13.30
CA VAL A 269 5.35 -16.51 -14.48
C VAL A 269 4.54 -15.23 -14.35
N THR A 270 3.87 -15.06 -13.19
CA THR A 270 3.16 -13.81 -12.91
C THR A 270 4.17 -12.75 -12.49
N PRO A 271 4.15 -11.55 -13.10
CA PRO A 271 5.08 -10.48 -12.74
C PRO A 271 5.09 -10.21 -11.23
N TYR A 272 6.28 -10.05 -10.68
CA TYR A 272 6.56 -9.79 -9.26
C TYR A 272 6.24 -10.92 -8.29
N VAL A 273 5.61 -12.02 -8.70
CA VAL A 273 5.36 -13.17 -7.82
C VAL A 273 6.64 -13.98 -7.67
N THR A 274 7.24 -13.91 -6.48
CA THR A 274 8.56 -14.53 -6.18
C THR A 274 8.46 -15.75 -5.27
N ASP A 275 7.39 -15.87 -4.48
CA ASP A 275 7.15 -17.04 -3.63
C ASP A 275 5.64 -17.35 -3.56
N LYS A 276 5.33 -18.60 -3.21
CA LYS A 276 3.96 -19.09 -3.01
C LYS A 276 3.93 -20.01 -1.79
N ARG A 277 2.98 -19.77 -0.90
CA ARG A 277 2.67 -20.65 0.23
C ARG A 277 1.25 -21.18 0.08
N THR A 278 1.11 -22.48 0.20
CA THR A 278 -0.19 -23.17 0.13
C THR A 278 -0.53 -23.69 1.52
N LEU A 279 -1.70 -23.32 2.01
CA LEU A 279 -2.20 -23.68 3.33
C LEU A 279 -3.50 -24.44 3.20
N SER A 280 -3.70 -25.48 4.03
CA SER A 280 -5.00 -26.14 4.18
C SER A 280 -5.68 -25.56 5.40
N VAL A 281 -6.90 -25.05 5.23
CA VAL A 281 -7.69 -24.42 6.29
C VAL A 281 -9.04 -25.12 6.44
N ASN A 282 -9.47 -25.30 7.69
CA ASN A 282 -10.81 -25.78 7.97
C ASN A 282 -11.77 -24.60 7.85
N ALA A 283 -12.67 -24.65 6.87
CA ALA A 283 -13.70 -23.63 6.70
C ALA A 283 -14.82 -23.80 7.75
N ALA A 284 -15.60 -22.73 7.97
CA ALA A 284 -16.72 -22.75 8.91
C ALA A 284 -17.82 -23.77 8.58
N ASP A 285 -17.88 -24.20 7.33
CA ASP A 285 -18.79 -25.27 6.83
C ASP A 285 -18.26 -26.70 7.11
N GLY A 286 -17.11 -26.83 7.81
CA GLY A 286 -16.45 -28.09 8.09
C GLY A 286 -15.65 -28.68 6.94
N THR A 287 -15.57 -28.02 5.81
CA THR A 287 -14.76 -28.48 4.66
C THR A 287 -13.31 -28.01 4.79
N VAL A 288 -12.38 -28.82 4.29
CA VAL A 288 -10.97 -28.41 4.16
C VAL A 288 -10.82 -27.71 2.82
N LYS A 289 -10.37 -26.44 2.87
CA LYS A 289 -10.08 -25.65 1.68
C LYS A 289 -8.59 -25.39 1.59
N THR A 290 -8.08 -25.34 0.37
CA THR A 290 -6.69 -24.99 0.09
C THR A 290 -6.62 -23.52 -0.29
N GLU A 291 -5.79 -22.78 0.41
CA GLU A 291 -5.57 -21.35 0.18
C GLU A 291 -4.13 -21.08 -0.22
N ASN A 292 -3.95 -20.24 -1.21
CA ASN A 292 -2.64 -19.80 -1.67
C ASN A 292 -2.37 -18.39 -1.20
N TRP A 293 -1.14 -18.17 -0.74
CA TRP A 293 -0.57 -16.85 -0.47
C TRP A 293 0.59 -16.64 -1.42
N TYR A 294 0.66 -15.47 -2.03
CA TYR A 294 1.71 -15.08 -2.97
C TYR A 294 2.52 -13.94 -2.40
N LEU A 295 3.85 -14.04 -2.52
CA LEU A 295 4.75 -12.93 -2.24
C LEU A 295 4.97 -12.14 -3.52
N PHE A 296 4.47 -10.93 -3.54
CA PHE A 296 4.79 -9.93 -4.56
C PHE A 296 6.00 -9.13 -4.08
N ARG A 297 7.06 -9.14 -4.87
CA ARG A 297 8.27 -8.37 -4.63
C ARG A 297 8.46 -7.40 -5.79
N ILE A 298 8.19 -6.12 -5.56
CA ILE A 298 8.15 -5.07 -6.56
C ILE A 298 9.43 -4.24 -6.42
N PRO A 299 10.35 -4.27 -7.44
CA PRO A 299 11.55 -3.45 -7.40
C PRO A 299 11.19 -1.97 -7.44
N ILE A 300 11.72 -1.16 -6.53
CA ILE A 300 11.43 0.28 -6.46
C ILE A 300 11.86 1.02 -7.74
N ARG A 301 12.95 0.57 -8.37
CA ARG A 301 13.40 1.16 -9.65
C ARG A 301 12.72 0.56 -10.89
N GLY A 302 11.90 -0.48 -10.70
CA GLY A 302 11.15 -1.17 -11.76
C GLY A 302 9.74 -0.63 -11.99
N TYR A 303 9.55 0.68 -11.90
CA TYR A 303 8.24 1.31 -12.10
C TYR A 303 7.73 1.14 -13.54
N THR A 304 6.44 0.97 -13.68
CA THR A 304 5.75 0.85 -14.97
C THR A 304 5.64 2.20 -15.66
N ARG A 305 5.35 3.25 -14.88
CA ARG A 305 5.16 4.60 -15.39
C ARG A 305 5.64 5.64 -14.39
N LYS A 306 6.08 6.78 -14.89
CA LYS A 306 6.39 7.97 -14.12
C LYS A 306 5.37 9.07 -14.45
N VAL A 307 4.78 9.66 -13.43
CA VAL A 307 3.82 10.76 -13.54
C VAL A 307 4.44 11.99 -12.91
N GLY A 308 4.23 13.14 -13.53
CA GLY A 308 4.79 14.41 -13.06
C GLY A 308 6.33 14.48 -13.12
N ASN A 309 6.89 15.41 -12.39
CA ASN A 309 8.33 15.70 -12.41
C ASN A 309 9.06 14.99 -11.26
N MET A 310 9.19 13.67 -11.33
CA MET A 310 10.03 12.90 -10.41
C MET A 310 11.45 12.77 -10.98
N SER A 311 12.48 13.15 -10.23
CA SER A 311 13.89 13.02 -10.63
C SER A 311 14.58 11.82 -9.99
N ASP A 312 14.24 11.52 -8.75
CA ASP A 312 14.92 10.55 -7.89
C ASP A 312 13.96 9.97 -6.84
N PHE A 313 14.46 9.13 -5.95
CA PHE A 313 13.69 8.50 -4.87
C PHE A 313 13.96 9.12 -3.48
N LYS A 314 14.34 10.39 -3.42
CA LYS A 314 14.67 11.08 -2.16
C LYS A 314 13.48 11.73 -1.48
N SER A 315 12.36 11.89 -2.18
CA SER A 315 11.16 12.54 -1.65
C SER A 315 9.91 11.72 -1.96
N ILE A 316 9.79 10.55 -1.35
CA ILE A 316 8.63 9.67 -1.44
C ILE A 316 7.78 9.92 -0.18
N ARG A 317 6.84 10.84 -0.26
CA ARG A 317 6.03 11.24 0.89
C ARG A 317 4.84 10.32 1.15
N PHE A 318 4.26 9.77 0.07
CA PHE A 318 3.03 9.00 0.13
C PHE A 318 3.13 7.70 -0.64
N ALA A 319 2.36 6.71 -0.18
CA ALA A 319 2.00 5.52 -0.93
C ALA A 319 0.49 5.51 -1.15
N ARG A 320 0.05 5.39 -2.42
CA ARG A 320 -1.34 5.17 -2.78
C ARG A 320 -1.47 3.82 -3.46
N LEU A 321 -2.38 3.00 -2.96
CA LEU A 321 -2.71 1.70 -3.53
C LEU A 321 -4.15 1.74 -3.99
N TYR A 322 -4.41 1.45 -5.26
CA TYR A 322 -5.76 1.42 -5.79
C TYR A 322 -6.00 0.23 -6.73
N LEU A 323 -7.26 -0.18 -6.82
CA LEU A 323 -7.73 -1.28 -7.65
C LEU A 323 -8.51 -0.73 -8.83
N THR A 324 -8.34 -1.34 -9.99
CA THR A 324 -9.06 -1.02 -11.23
C THR A 324 -9.15 -2.25 -12.14
N ASP A 325 -9.87 -2.13 -13.25
CA ASP A 325 -10.08 -3.19 -14.26
C ASP A 325 -10.86 -4.40 -13.74
N PHE A 326 -11.50 -4.33 -12.58
CA PHE A 326 -12.38 -5.38 -12.06
C PHE A 326 -13.81 -5.18 -12.53
N GLU A 327 -14.44 -6.24 -13.02
CA GLU A 327 -15.87 -6.26 -13.34
C GLU A 327 -16.73 -6.63 -12.12
N ASP A 328 -16.19 -7.47 -11.24
CA ASP A 328 -16.84 -7.95 -10.03
C ASP A 328 -16.17 -7.43 -8.76
N SER A 329 -16.90 -7.50 -7.65
CA SER A 329 -16.34 -7.19 -6.33
C SER A 329 -15.21 -8.15 -5.98
N VAL A 330 -14.15 -7.60 -5.40
CA VAL A 330 -12.97 -8.35 -5.00
C VAL A 330 -12.56 -7.99 -3.58
N VAL A 331 -12.05 -8.97 -2.85
CA VAL A 331 -11.44 -8.77 -1.53
C VAL A 331 -9.99 -9.17 -1.59
N VAL A 332 -9.12 -8.18 -1.43
CA VAL A 332 -7.68 -8.38 -1.36
C VAL A 332 -7.27 -8.42 0.11
N ARG A 333 -6.64 -9.51 0.53
CA ARG A 333 -6.15 -9.71 1.88
C ARG A 333 -4.62 -9.69 1.86
N MET A 334 -4.05 -8.69 2.50
CA MET A 334 -2.60 -8.47 2.56
C MET A 334 -2.13 -8.70 3.99
N ALA A 335 -1.30 -9.70 4.22
CA ALA A 335 -0.83 -10.03 5.56
C ALA A 335 0.33 -9.15 6.00
N ARG A 336 1.17 -8.72 5.07
CA ARG A 336 2.36 -7.95 5.34
C ARG A 336 2.66 -7.04 4.15
N MET A 337 2.97 -5.80 4.41
CA MET A 337 3.42 -4.83 3.43
C MET A 337 4.67 -4.14 3.96
N ASP A 338 5.80 -4.37 3.32
CA ASP A 338 7.10 -3.91 3.79
C ASP A 338 7.87 -3.14 2.72
N LEU A 339 8.57 -2.11 3.17
CA LEU A 339 9.66 -1.50 2.42
C LEU A 339 10.95 -2.25 2.80
N VAL A 340 11.46 -3.04 1.88
CA VAL A 340 12.64 -3.87 2.11
C VAL A 340 13.89 -3.11 1.73
N ARG A 341 14.76 -2.91 2.72
CA ARG A 341 16.07 -2.30 2.53
C ARG A 341 17.15 -3.36 2.52
N ASN A 342 18.17 -3.14 1.71
CA ASN A 342 19.37 -3.97 1.68
C ASN A 342 20.53 -3.23 2.36
N GLN A 343 21.43 -3.96 3.01
CA GLN A 343 22.67 -3.40 3.52
C GLN A 343 23.69 -3.09 2.41
N TRP A 344 23.57 -3.81 1.31
CA TRP A 344 24.39 -3.67 0.13
C TRP A 344 23.62 -2.91 -0.96
N ARG A 345 24.30 -1.98 -1.62
CA ARG A 345 23.75 -1.18 -2.73
C ARG A 345 24.19 -1.74 -4.06
N GLN A 346 23.30 -1.73 -5.04
CA GLN A 346 23.67 -2.07 -6.42
C GLN A 346 24.55 -0.95 -7.00
N PHE A 347 25.61 -1.37 -7.68
CA PHE A 347 26.47 -0.46 -8.43
C PHE A 347 25.96 -0.34 -9.86
N ASN A 348 25.35 0.79 -10.18
CA ASN A 348 24.62 1.02 -11.44
C ASN A 348 25.48 1.63 -12.57
N PHE A 349 26.78 1.50 -12.45
CA PHE A 349 27.72 1.96 -13.45
C PHE A 349 28.51 0.79 -14.03
N LYS A 350 29.02 0.96 -15.27
CA LYS A 350 29.88 -0.05 -15.89
C LYS A 350 31.17 -0.21 -15.10
N LEU A 351 31.61 -1.43 -14.96
CA LEU A 351 32.87 -1.82 -14.32
C LEU A 351 33.96 -2.08 -15.36
N ASP A 352 34.05 -1.19 -16.36
CA ASP A 352 35.08 -1.25 -17.37
C ASP A 352 36.40 -0.60 -16.89
N THR A 353 37.40 -0.62 -17.75
CA THR A 353 38.74 -0.09 -17.50
C THR A 353 38.90 1.38 -17.90
N THR A 354 37.80 2.07 -18.27
CA THR A 354 37.88 3.44 -18.76
C THR A 354 38.04 4.45 -17.63
N GLY A 355 37.84 4.05 -16.37
CA GLY A 355 37.96 4.90 -15.19
C GLY A 355 36.86 5.97 -15.07
N SER A 356 35.80 5.87 -15.85
CA SER A 356 34.69 6.81 -15.86
C SER A 356 33.39 6.17 -15.38
N TYR A 357 32.58 6.93 -14.61
CA TYR A 357 31.25 6.45 -14.15
C TYR A 357 30.22 6.53 -15.29
N GLN A 358 30.19 5.51 -16.13
CA GLN A 358 29.20 5.36 -17.19
C GLN A 358 27.99 4.60 -16.69
N PRO A 359 26.77 5.18 -16.66
CA PRO A 359 25.59 4.48 -16.23
C PRO A 359 25.31 3.23 -17.08
N ILE A 360 24.87 2.16 -16.44
CA ILE A 360 24.32 0.99 -17.13
C ILE A 360 22.97 1.41 -17.73
N PRO A 361 22.72 1.24 -19.03
CA PRO A 361 21.42 1.55 -19.62
C PRO A 361 20.30 0.76 -18.97
N VAL A 362 19.17 1.39 -18.72
CA VAL A 362 17.98 0.76 -18.10
C VAL A 362 17.50 -0.44 -18.91
N ASN A 363 17.67 -0.42 -20.23
CA ASN A 363 17.31 -1.50 -21.14
C ASN A 363 18.52 -2.33 -21.59
N SER A 364 19.47 -2.59 -20.68
CA SER A 364 20.67 -3.38 -21.02
C SER A 364 20.40 -4.84 -21.37
N GLY A 365 19.17 -5.32 -21.19
CA GLY A 365 18.81 -6.74 -21.36
C GLY A 365 19.23 -7.64 -20.18
N VAL A 366 20.13 -7.17 -19.32
CA VAL A 366 20.63 -7.92 -18.16
C VAL A 366 19.72 -7.66 -16.95
N THR A 367 19.18 -8.71 -16.38
CA THR A 367 18.46 -8.64 -15.11
C THR A 367 19.42 -8.87 -13.95
N PHE A 368 19.48 -7.94 -13.02
CA PHE A 368 20.31 -8.02 -11.82
C PHE A 368 19.50 -7.72 -10.56
N ASN A 369 19.33 -8.71 -9.69
CA ASN A 369 18.61 -8.59 -8.44
C ASN A 369 19.52 -8.94 -7.27
N THR A 370 19.40 -8.17 -6.18
CA THR A 370 20.06 -8.46 -4.90
C THR A 370 19.00 -8.82 -3.88
N LEU A 371 19.16 -9.97 -3.25
CA LEU A 371 18.21 -10.54 -2.31
C LEU A 371 18.95 -10.96 -1.05
N ALA A 372 18.24 -11.03 0.07
CA ALA A 372 18.71 -11.72 1.25
C ALA A 372 18.20 -13.16 1.23
N VAL A 373 19.06 -14.12 1.52
CA VAL A 373 18.70 -15.50 1.83
C VAL A 373 19.05 -15.75 3.28
N ASN A 374 18.23 -16.49 4.00
CA ASN A 374 18.41 -16.71 5.41
C ASN A 374 18.05 -18.14 5.82
N LEU A 375 18.53 -18.54 7.00
CA LEU A 375 18.36 -19.90 7.48
C LEU A 375 16.89 -20.26 7.75
N GLU A 376 16.09 -19.32 8.25
CA GLU A 376 14.70 -19.59 8.64
C GLU A 376 13.76 -19.75 7.45
N GLU A 377 13.96 -18.98 6.40
CA GLU A 377 13.08 -18.97 5.22
C GLU A 377 13.57 -19.88 4.10
N ASN A 378 14.89 -20.08 3.98
CA ASN A 378 15.51 -20.75 2.84
C ASN A 378 16.19 -22.08 3.16
N SER A 379 16.10 -22.59 4.40
CA SER A 379 16.69 -23.89 4.76
C SER A 379 16.06 -25.09 4.02
N SER A 380 14.86 -24.94 3.49
CA SER A 380 14.14 -25.95 2.70
C SER A 380 14.05 -25.63 1.20
N ARG A 381 14.77 -24.60 0.74
CA ARG A 381 14.76 -24.15 -0.67
C ARG A 381 15.29 -25.27 -1.59
N GLN A 382 14.72 -25.35 -2.79
CA GLN A 382 15.17 -26.24 -3.85
C GLN A 382 15.69 -25.42 -5.05
N PRO A 383 16.64 -25.90 -5.87
CA PRO A 383 17.34 -27.21 -5.79
C PRO A 383 18.43 -27.26 -4.72
N VAL A 384 18.92 -26.11 -4.25
CA VAL A 384 19.95 -26.01 -3.21
C VAL A 384 19.39 -25.26 -2.01
N ASN A 385 19.37 -25.92 -0.86
CA ASN A 385 18.94 -25.31 0.39
C ASN A 385 20.02 -24.39 0.97
N TYR A 386 19.59 -23.37 1.71
CA TYR A 386 20.54 -22.52 2.42
C TYR A 386 21.05 -23.22 3.68
N LEU A 387 22.36 -23.34 3.76
CA LEU A 387 23.06 -23.90 4.92
C LEU A 387 23.97 -22.82 5.51
N MET A 388 24.08 -22.82 6.83
CA MET A 388 25.01 -21.93 7.51
C MET A 388 26.45 -22.28 7.15
N PRO A 389 27.29 -21.32 6.74
CA PRO A 389 28.68 -21.58 6.40
C PRO A 389 29.45 -22.10 7.62
N PRO A 390 30.45 -22.98 7.41
CA PRO A 390 31.29 -23.51 8.50
C PRO A 390 31.99 -22.38 9.27
N GLY A 391 31.94 -22.40 10.60
CA GLY A 391 32.58 -21.39 11.45
C GLY A 391 31.81 -20.09 11.59
N VAL A 392 30.61 -19.96 10.99
CA VAL A 392 29.68 -18.86 11.27
C VAL A 392 28.75 -19.29 12.39
N GLU A 393 28.70 -18.51 13.45
CA GLU A 393 27.81 -18.75 14.59
C GLU A 393 26.71 -17.69 14.66
N ARG A 394 25.51 -18.14 14.99
CA ARG A 394 24.37 -17.23 15.17
C ARG A 394 24.55 -16.42 16.46
N VAL A 395 24.48 -15.12 16.35
CA VAL A 395 24.57 -14.19 17.48
C VAL A 395 23.36 -14.40 18.42
N GLN A 396 23.65 -14.49 19.71
CA GLN A 396 22.59 -14.55 20.73
C GLN A 396 22.03 -13.15 20.95
N MET A 397 20.70 -13.03 20.88
CA MET A 397 20.01 -11.79 21.23
C MET A 397 19.59 -11.86 22.71
N LEU A 398 19.93 -10.80 23.46
CA LEU A 398 19.47 -10.66 24.82
C LEU A 398 17.95 -10.42 24.82
N SER A 399 17.20 -11.36 25.39
CA SER A 399 15.76 -11.22 25.57
C SER A 399 15.48 -10.92 27.04
N ASN A 400 14.64 -9.90 27.29
CA ASN A 400 14.20 -9.55 28.65
C ASN A 400 13.41 -10.66 29.37
N ASN A 401 13.04 -11.73 28.67
CA ASN A 401 12.21 -12.83 29.19
C ASN A 401 12.99 -14.11 29.46
N GLY A 402 14.32 -14.07 29.51
CA GLY A 402 15.17 -15.25 29.80
C GLY A 402 15.19 -16.32 28.72
N VAL A 403 14.66 -16.06 27.53
CA VAL A 403 14.71 -16.98 26.39
C VAL A 403 15.93 -16.67 25.54
N ASN A 404 16.79 -17.66 25.31
CA ASN A 404 17.94 -17.54 24.42
C ASN A 404 17.46 -17.52 22.95
N LEU A 405 17.29 -16.33 22.38
CA LEU A 405 17.03 -16.17 20.95
C LEU A 405 18.33 -16.01 20.19
N LYS A 406 18.48 -16.79 19.14
CA LYS A 406 19.57 -16.62 18.18
C LYS A 406 19.07 -15.78 17.01
N GLN A 407 19.85 -14.77 16.64
CA GLN A 407 19.58 -13.96 15.46
C GLN A 407 19.51 -14.86 14.22
N ASN A 408 18.56 -14.62 13.32
CA ASN A 408 18.52 -15.31 12.05
C ASN A 408 19.79 -14.99 11.24
N GLU A 409 20.50 -16.02 10.82
CA GLU A 409 21.69 -15.84 9.97
C GLU A 409 21.23 -15.66 8.52
N GLN A 410 21.86 -14.71 7.82
CA GLN A 410 21.50 -14.37 6.46
C GLN A 410 22.72 -14.05 5.61
N ALA A 411 22.63 -14.39 4.33
CA ALA A 411 23.61 -14.06 3.32
C ALA A 411 22.98 -13.23 2.19
N MET A 412 23.81 -12.52 1.46
CA MET A 412 23.40 -11.80 0.27
C MET A 412 23.40 -12.75 -0.93
N SER A 413 22.31 -12.77 -1.69
CA SER A 413 22.19 -13.46 -2.97
C SER A 413 22.19 -12.44 -4.10
N MET A 414 23.03 -12.64 -5.10
CA MET A 414 23.10 -11.87 -6.33
C MET A 414 22.56 -12.73 -7.46
N GLN A 415 21.41 -12.38 -8.02
CA GLN A 415 20.81 -13.10 -9.14
C GLN A 415 21.00 -12.31 -10.42
N ILE A 416 21.69 -12.92 -11.38
CA ILE A 416 22.02 -12.28 -12.65
C ILE A 416 21.50 -13.15 -13.78
N ARG A 417 20.81 -12.56 -14.75
CA ARG A 417 20.35 -13.23 -15.97
C ARG A 417 20.80 -12.44 -17.20
N ASP A 418 21.12 -13.16 -18.26
CA ASP A 418 21.49 -12.62 -19.56
C ASP A 418 22.76 -11.74 -19.52
N LEU A 419 23.69 -12.02 -18.60
CA LEU A 419 24.98 -11.35 -18.53
C LEU A 419 25.82 -11.74 -19.75
N THR A 420 26.28 -10.76 -20.50
CA THR A 420 27.15 -10.98 -21.67
C THR A 420 28.60 -11.16 -21.25
N SER A 421 29.37 -11.90 -22.05
CA SER A 421 30.79 -12.08 -21.80
C SER A 421 31.54 -10.75 -21.72
N GLY A 422 32.35 -10.58 -20.68
CA GLY A 422 33.09 -9.35 -20.42
C GLY A 422 32.29 -8.27 -19.68
N ASP A 423 31.00 -8.46 -19.41
CA ASP A 423 30.20 -7.53 -18.62
C ASP A 423 30.19 -7.97 -17.13
N ALA A 424 29.94 -7.03 -16.24
CA ALA A 424 29.92 -7.27 -14.80
C ALA A 424 28.77 -6.54 -14.10
N ARG A 425 28.32 -7.10 -12.98
CA ARG A 425 27.38 -6.46 -12.05
C ARG A 425 27.97 -6.50 -10.66
N ALA A 426 27.78 -5.46 -9.88
CA ALA A 426 28.35 -5.38 -8.55
C ALA A 426 27.38 -4.80 -7.52
N VAL A 427 27.67 -5.10 -6.29
CA VAL A 427 27.09 -4.49 -5.10
C VAL A 427 28.21 -3.88 -4.26
N PHE A 428 27.89 -2.84 -3.52
CA PHE A 428 28.86 -2.21 -2.63
C PHE A 428 28.26 -1.86 -1.28
N LYS A 429 29.11 -1.75 -0.29
CA LYS A 429 28.77 -1.31 1.06
C LYS A 429 29.88 -0.42 1.60
N THR A 430 29.50 0.66 2.24
CA THR A 430 30.46 1.49 3.00
C THR A 430 30.78 0.81 4.32
N LEU A 431 32.06 0.60 4.60
CA LEU A 431 32.53 0.00 5.83
C LEU A 431 33.03 1.09 6.77
N PRO A 432 32.48 1.20 8.00
CA PRO A 432 32.93 2.20 8.98
C PRO A 432 34.13 1.70 9.80
N TYR A 433 34.96 0.82 9.21
CA TYR A 433 36.09 0.22 9.89
C TYR A 433 37.42 0.67 9.31
N ASP A 434 38.42 0.83 10.16
CA ASP A 434 39.80 1.00 9.73
C ASP A 434 40.41 -0.37 9.38
N LEU A 435 40.45 -0.66 8.08
CA LEU A 435 40.91 -1.96 7.58
C LEU A 435 42.39 -2.24 7.88
N ARG A 436 43.19 -1.23 8.22
CA ARG A 436 44.59 -1.42 8.60
C ARG A 436 44.79 -2.23 9.89
N GLN A 437 43.71 -2.39 10.67
CA GLN A 437 43.72 -3.19 11.90
C GLN A 437 43.48 -4.67 11.65
N PHE A 438 43.15 -5.08 10.41
CA PHE A 438 42.79 -6.47 10.07
C PHE A 438 43.84 -7.07 9.17
N GLY A 439 44.33 -8.26 9.55
CA GLY A 439 45.31 -9.02 8.76
C GLY A 439 44.71 -9.93 7.69
N LYS A 440 43.41 -10.19 7.74
CA LYS A 440 42.75 -11.12 6.84
C LYS A 440 41.27 -10.77 6.62
N LEU A 441 40.83 -10.83 5.36
CA LEU A 441 39.41 -10.87 4.96
C LEU A 441 39.07 -12.30 4.57
N SER A 442 37.99 -12.86 5.13
CA SER A 442 37.47 -14.19 4.77
C SER A 442 36.02 -14.09 4.40
N MET A 443 35.62 -14.75 3.34
CA MET A 443 34.26 -14.75 2.83
C MET A 443 33.92 -16.12 2.25
N TYR A 444 32.70 -16.57 2.47
CA TYR A 444 32.18 -17.77 1.82
C TYR A 444 31.37 -17.36 0.59
N LEU A 445 31.60 -18.02 -0.52
CA LEU A 445 30.88 -17.82 -1.78
C LEU A 445 30.27 -19.16 -2.20
N HIS A 446 29.04 -19.10 -2.65
CA HIS A 446 28.34 -20.20 -3.31
C HIS A 446 27.81 -19.71 -4.64
N ALA A 447 28.07 -20.45 -5.71
CA ALA A 447 27.55 -20.15 -7.04
C ALA A 447 26.71 -21.32 -7.54
N GLU A 448 25.53 -21.00 -8.07
CA GLU A 448 24.61 -21.98 -8.67
C GLU A 448 23.96 -21.41 -9.90
N SER A 449 23.56 -22.24 -10.85
CA SER A 449 22.73 -21.83 -11.98
C SER A 449 21.31 -21.57 -11.51
N VAL A 450 20.62 -20.64 -12.19
CA VAL A 450 19.19 -20.41 -11.97
C VAL A 450 18.42 -21.70 -12.31
N PRO A 451 17.43 -22.11 -11.48
CA PRO A 451 16.65 -23.31 -11.74
C PRO A 451 16.07 -23.37 -13.16
N GLY A 452 16.23 -24.52 -13.82
CA GLY A 452 15.79 -24.73 -15.20
C GLY A 452 16.82 -24.37 -16.28
N LEU A 453 17.97 -23.80 -15.90
CA LEU A 453 19.11 -23.58 -16.78
C LEU A 453 20.18 -24.66 -16.61
N ARG A 454 21.13 -24.73 -17.56
CA ARG A 454 22.26 -25.63 -17.45
C ARG A 454 23.12 -25.31 -16.23
N PRO A 455 23.83 -26.28 -15.66
CA PRO A 455 24.84 -26.05 -14.60
C PRO A 455 25.91 -25.06 -15.08
N LEU A 456 26.46 -24.29 -14.13
CA LEU A 456 27.68 -23.51 -14.38
C LEU A 456 28.87 -24.44 -14.61
N LEU A 457 29.72 -24.09 -15.54
CA LEU A 457 30.99 -24.73 -15.79
C LEU A 457 32.14 -23.94 -15.15
N ASP A 458 33.27 -24.59 -14.97
CA ASP A 458 34.48 -23.94 -14.49
C ASP A 458 34.85 -22.76 -15.43
N ASP A 459 35.36 -21.70 -14.83
CA ASP A 459 35.82 -20.48 -15.50
C ASP A 459 34.72 -19.66 -16.25
N GLU A 460 33.45 -19.94 -16.04
CA GLU A 460 32.35 -19.14 -16.62
C GLU A 460 31.99 -17.89 -15.81
N LEU A 461 32.27 -17.90 -14.50
CA LEU A 461 31.92 -16.80 -13.59
C LEU A 461 33.07 -16.50 -12.63
N TYR A 462 33.41 -15.23 -12.50
CA TYR A 462 34.41 -14.76 -11.57
C TYR A 462 33.77 -13.86 -10.51
N ALA A 463 34.10 -14.06 -9.24
CA ALA A 463 33.77 -13.16 -8.17
C ALA A 463 34.99 -12.29 -7.84
N VAL A 464 34.81 -10.97 -7.88
CA VAL A 464 35.87 -10.01 -7.63
C VAL A 464 35.49 -9.13 -6.44
N VAL A 465 36.42 -8.92 -5.52
CA VAL A 465 36.26 -8.00 -4.38
C VAL A 465 37.17 -6.79 -4.59
N ARG A 466 36.59 -5.59 -4.57
CA ARG A 466 37.32 -4.31 -4.63
C ARG A 466 37.19 -3.60 -3.30
N LEU A 467 38.29 -3.19 -2.72
CA LEU A 467 38.36 -2.41 -1.49
C LEU A 467 39.06 -1.10 -1.77
N GLY A 468 38.42 0.04 -1.50
CA GLY A 468 39.03 1.34 -1.80
C GLY A 468 38.12 2.51 -1.56
N GLN A 469 38.57 3.69 -1.95
CA GLN A 469 37.78 4.93 -1.86
C GLN A 469 36.76 5.08 -2.99
N ASP A 470 37.06 4.49 -4.14
CA ASP A 470 36.14 4.36 -5.28
C ASP A 470 36.30 3.00 -5.92
N PHE A 471 35.44 2.66 -6.91
CA PHE A 471 35.41 1.32 -7.49
C PHE A 471 36.00 1.25 -8.90
N LEU A 472 36.52 2.35 -9.42
CA LEU A 472 37.04 2.46 -10.79
C LEU A 472 38.52 2.77 -10.85
N ASN A 473 39.02 3.63 -9.91
CA ASN A 473 40.40 4.14 -9.98
C ASN A 473 41.22 3.88 -8.71
N ASN A 474 40.64 3.97 -7.52
CA ASN A 474 41.36 3.92 -6.23
C ASN A 474 40.91 2.73 -5.38
N TYR A 475 41.24 1.52 -5.82
CA TYR A 475 40.87 0.28 -5.17
C TYR A 475 41.99 -0.77 -5.25
N TYR A 476 41.92 -1.74 -4.37
CA TYR A 476 42.73 -2.95 -4.34
C TYR A 476 41.89 -4.17 -4.71
#